data_26bb3794ad16c2e4a9e64894b697cd90
#
_entry.id   26bb3794ad16c2e4a9e64894b697cd90
#
_cell.length_a   1.000
_cell.length_b   1.000
_cell.length_c   1.000
_cell.angle_alpha   90.00
_cell.angle_beta   90.00
_cell.angle_gamma   90.00
#
_symmetry.space_group_name_H-M   'P 1'
#
loop_
_entity.id
_entity.type
_entity.pdbx_description
1 polymer ?
#
loop_
_entity_poly.entity_id
_entity_poly.type
_entity_poly.pdbx_seq_one_letter_code
_entity_poly.pdbx_strand_id
1 'polypeptide(L)'
;MLTLKNVYVGDVFIAAGQSNMELNYSQYYEGPGNDYNFGGGLITTNDLPKQLSDKNVHFVASANTTEGTGFPLRDVNEQADSWLDATTDNSQHSSYLAQQFAMQLRAAHPNVPVGIVQTAWSGTPIRSHVKGGSIYANHIAPLEGFHVAGVLWYQGCNDSANEATALAYESQMTSLINQYRAVFDQDDLPFLYVQLARWPGYQYTQNVRFAQLSTLKNVGLHNASNVAMTVSLDTDKGTSTLIHPLGKDILGARMAAQYLAMSEGKTIPNGPLIAHAKHASDGTIVLSFQKGTVTGLQAEKPNYSKTASATVPDYTANSNATPLDGIANVATPTSESLQGFEIADTSGKWVSAAAAIKGDQIVLSAADGSSNLNAVTQVRYWWSGNPAISSLLYNDLGLPASPFITIVE
;
A
#
# COMPACT_ATOMS: atom_id res chain seq x y z
N MET A 1 -22.03 -35.42 -19.93
CA MET A 1 -22.32 -34.41 -18.87
C MET A 1 -21.02 -34.15 -18.17
N LEU A 2 -20.51 -32.91 -18.18
CA LEU A 2 -19.32 -32.53 -17.44
C LEU A 2 -19.75 -32.22 -16.00
N THR A 3 -19.12 -32.85 -15.02
CA THR A 3 -19.35 -32.57 -13.59
C THR A 3 -18.14 -31.84 -13.04
N LEU A 4 -18.34 -30.59 -12.63
CA LEU A 4 -17.33 -29.85 -11.90
C LEU A 4 -17.43 -30.16 -10.40
N LYS A 5 -16.30 -30.39 -9.76
CA LYS A 5 -16.19 -30.61 -8.31
C LYS A 5 -15.37 -29.47 -7.70
N ASN A 6 -15.59 -29.22 -6.40
CA ASN A 6 -14.87 -28.18 -5.66
C ASN A 6 -15.02 -26.79 -6.29
N VAL A 7 -16.26 -26.43 -6.64
CA VAL A 7 -16.59 -25.09 -7.13
C VAL A 7 -16.89 -24.19 -5.94
N TYR A 8 -16.19 -23.06 -5.87
CA TYR A 8 -16.38 -22.02 -4.85
C TYR A 8 -16.97 -20.77 -5.49
N VAL A 9 -17.83 -20.09 -4.78
CA VAL A 9 -18.39 -18.79 -5.16
C VAL A 9 -17.98 -17.78 -4.12
N GLY A 10 -17.22 -16.77 -4.51
CA GLY A 10 -16.67 -15.78 -3.59
C GLY A 10 -15.94 -14.65 -4.33
N ASP A 11 -15.16 -13.87 -3.62
CA ASP A 11 -14.47 -12.70 -4.14
C ASP A 11 -13.09 -13.08 -4.69
N VAL A 12 -12.83 -12.72 -5.95
CA VAL A 12 -11.55 -12.98 -6.63
C VAL A 12 -10.78 -11.67 -6.80
N PHE A 13 -9.53 -11.64 -6.35
CA PHE A 13 -8.65 -10.47 -6.44
C PHE A 13 -7.45 -10.76 -7.34
N ILE A 14 -7.03 -9.74 -8.09
CA ILE A 14 -5.77 -9.74 -8.81
C ILE A 14 -4.69 -9.18 -7.88
N ALA A 15 -3.66 -9.97 -7.56
CA ALA A 15 -2.48 -9.52 -6.83
C ALA A 15 -1.37 -9.19 -7.83
N ALA A 16 -1.23 -7.91 -8.17
CA ALA A 16 -0.36 -7.40 -9.22
C ALA A 16 0.72 -6.46 -8.68
N GLY A 17 1.78 -6.29 -9.45
CA GLY A 17 2.90 -5.41 -9.10
C GLY A 17 4.25 -6.10 -9.23
N GLN A 18 5.17 -5.79 -8.31
CA GLN A 18 6.51 -6.38 -8.31
C GLN A 18 6.78 -7.17 -7.00
N SER A 19 8.04 -7.42 -6.69
CA SER A 19 8.50 -8.25 -5.57
C SER A 19 7.77 -7.99 -4.24
N ASN A 20 7.47 -6.75 -3.90
CA ASN A 20 6.74 -6.43 -2.67
C ASN A 20 5.29 -6.98 -2.63
N MET A 21 4.71 -7.29 -3.78
CA MET A 21 3.45 -8.04 -3.89
C MET A 21 3.71 -9.53 -4.10
N GLU A 22 4.72 -9.90 -4.88
CA GLU A 22 4.97 -11.29 -5.27
C GLU A 22 5.50 -12.17 -4.14
N LEU A 23 6.42 -11.62 -3.30
CA LEU A 23 7.14 -12.40 -2.30
C LEU A 23 6.19 -13.11 -1.33
N ASN A 24 6.44 -14.39 -1.15
CA ASN A 24 5.70 -15.26 -0.24
C ASN A 24 6.30 -15.23 1.17
N TYR A 25 5.63 -15.87 2.11
CA TYR A 25 6.03 -15.90 3.51
C TYR A 25 7.41 -16.53 3.72
N SER A 26 7.70 -17.66 3.06
CA SER A 26 8.97 -18.36 3.25
C SER A 26 10.17 -17.52 2.82
N GLN A 27 10.00 -16.69 1.78
CA GLN A 27 11.06 -15.77 1.32
C GLN A 27 11.39 -14.68 2.33
N TYR A 28 10.48 -14.36 3.25
CA TYR A 28 10.77 -13.45 4.36
C TYR A 28 11.44 -14.13 5.56
N TYR A 29 11.34 -15.46 5.67
CA TYR A 29 11.72 -16.20 6.88
C TYR A 29 12.82 -17.21 6.74
N GLU A 30 12.92 -17.85 5.58
CA GLU A 30 13.76 -19.02 5.45
C GLU A 30 15.24 -18.67 5.23
N GLY A 31 15.98 -18.90 6.28
CA GLY A 31 17.30 -19.47 6.41
C GLY A 31 18.53 -18.74 5.82
N PRO A 32 19.72 -19.15 6.26
CA PRO A 32 20.98 -18.62 5.75
C PRO A 32 21.14 -18.99 4.27
N GLY A 33 21.31 -17.97 3.44
CA GLY A 33 21.43 -18.10 1.99
C GLY A 33 20.23 -17.59 1.21
N ASN A 34 19.16 -17.26 1.85
CA ASN A 34 18.13 -16.41 1.27
C ASN A 34 18.62 -14.96 1.34
N ASP A 35 18.72 -14.27 0.20
CA ASP A 35 19.08 -12.84 0.13
C ASP A 35 18.10 -11.95 0.91
N TYR A 36 17.01 -12.52 1.34
CA TYR A 36 15.97 -11.94 2.18
C TYR A 36 16.08 -12.30 3.65
N ASN A 37 17.19 -12.91 4.09
CA ASN A 37 17.48 -13.09 5.51
C ASN A 37 17.69 -11.71 6.17
N PHE A 38 16.60 -11.12 6.55
CA PHE A 38 16.45 -9.75 6.99
C PHE A 38 17.06 -9.53 8.35
N GLY A 39 18.29 -9.58 8.40
CA GLY A 39 18.84 -8.89 9.49
C GLY A 39 19.22 -9.66 10.64
N GLY A 40 20.07 -10.54 10.46
CA GLY A 40 21.05 -10.85 11.50
C GLY A 40 20.60 -10.57 12.93
N GLY A 41 19.44 -11.07 13.35
CA GLY A 41 18.96 -10.91 14.72
C GLY A 41 18.01 -9.73 15.00
N LEU A 42 17.63 -8.92 14.03
CA LEU A 42 16.71 -7.81 14.28
C LEU A 42 15.23 -8.25 14.35
N ILE A 43 14.89 -9.39 13.74
CA ILE A 43 13.52 -9.90 13.72
C ILE A 43 13.56 -11.39 13.95
N THR A 44 12.87 -11.81 15.00
CA THR A 44 12.64 -13.22 15.28
C THR A 44 11.42 -13.71 14.51
N THR A 45 11.34 -15.02 14.27
CA THR A 45 10.16 -15.66 13.65
C THR A 45 8.86 -15.39 14.42
N ASN A 46 8.94 -14.86 15.66
CA ASN A 46 7.79 -14.52 16.48
C ASN A 46 7.23 -13.11 16.19
N ASP A 47 7.96 -12.28 15.44
CA ASP A 47 7.60 -10.88 15.23
C ASP A 47 6.71 -10.68 14.00
N LEU A 48 6.49 -11.72 13.21
CA LEU A 48 5.59 -11.67 12.07
C LEU A 48 4.41 -12.62 12.27
N PRO A 49 3.22 -12.23 11.81
CA PRO A 49 2.06 -13.12 11.79
C PRO A 49 2.35 -14.36 10.96
N LYS A 50 1.83 -15.48 11.44
CA LYS A 50 1.96 -16.74 10.72
C LYS A 50 1.30 -16.67 9.35
N GLN A 51 1.69 -17.59 8.51
CA GLN A 51 0.99 -17.86 7.25
C GLN A 51 -0.50 -18.11 7.51
N LEU A 52 -1.31 -17.68 6.56
CA LEU A 52 -2.71 -18.07 6.50
C LEU A 52 -2.82 -19.58 6.35
N SER A 53 -3.72 -20.20 7.11
CA SER A 53 -4.18 -21.56 6.87
C SER A 53 -5.70 -21.53 6.81
N ASP A 54 -6.25 -21.39 5.62
CA ASP A 54 -7.69 -21.38 5.36
C ASP A 54 -8.01 -22.07 4.04
N LYS A 55 -8.73 -23.19 4.11
CA LYS A 55 -9.17 -23.94 2.93
C LYS A 55 -10.18 -23.21 2.04
N ASN A 56 -10.72 -22.10 2.49
CA ASN A 56 -11.62 -21.24 1.72
C ASN A 56 -10.91 -20.04 1.10
N VAL A 57 -9.60 -19.96 1.22
CA VAL A 57 -8.76 -19.06 0.44
C VAL A 57 -8.03 -19.88 -0.61
N HIS A 58 -8.19 -19.49 -1.86
CA HIS A 58 -7.59 -20.18 -3.00
C HIS A 58 -6.70 -19.22 -3.77
N PHE A 59 -5.62 -19.71 -4.32
CA PHE A 59 -4.73 -18.89 -5.12
C PHE A 59 -4.22 -19.64 -6.34
N VAL A 60 -3.87 -18.86 -7.36
CA VAL A 60 -3.14 -19.31 -8.54
C VAL A 60 -2.11 -18.23 -8.88
N ALA A 61 -0.93 -18.65 -9.27
CA ALA A 61 0.12 -17.75 -9.72
C ALA A 61 0.68 -18.19 -11.07
N SER A 62 1.17 -17.24 -11.84
CA SER A 62 1.91 -17.54 -13.06
C SER A 62 3.17 -18.33 -12.73
N ALA A 63 3.52 -19.29 -13.58
CA ALA A 63 4.79 -19.99 -13.46
C ALA A 63 5.95 -18.98 -13.54
N ASN A 64 6.79 -18.97 -12.51
CA ASN A 64 7.87 -17.99 -12.35
C ASN A 64 9.11 -18.38 -13.16
N THR A 65 8.94 -18.64 -14.46
CA THR A 65 10.05 -19.11 -15.30
C THR A 65 10.61 -18.05 -16.23
N THR A 66 9.77 -17.20 -16.81
CA THR A 66 10.22 -16.04 -17.61
C THR A 66 9.12 -14.99 -17.71
N GLU A 67 9.51 -13.71 -17.73
CA GLU A 67 8.59 -12.56 -17.81
C GLU A 67 7.62 -12.62 -19.00
N GLY A 68 7.98 -13.30 -20.07
CA GLY A 68 7.20 -13.36 -21.30
C GLY A 68 6.45 -14.67 -21.54
N THR A 69 6.59 -15.66 -20.66
CA THR A 69 6.03 -16.99 -20.91
C THR A 69 5.17 -17.44 -19.75
N GLY A 70 3.97 -17.79 -20.05
CA GLY A 70 3.08 -18.40 -19.07
C GLY A 70 1.75 -17.68 -19.00
N PHE A 71 0.71 -18.45 -18.99
CA PHE A 71 -0.63 -18.00 -18.68
C PHE A 71 -0.72 -17.78 -17.16
N PRO A 72 -1.32 -16.70 -16.64
CA PRO A 72 -1.36 -16.43 -15.21
C PRO A 72 -2.12 -17.49 -14.41
N LEU A 73 -2.89 -18.33 -15.08
CA LEU A 73 -3.63 -19.43 -14.48
C LEU A 73 -2.86 -20.76 -14.44
N ARG A 74 -1.57 -20.74 -14.77
CA ARG A 74 -0.73 -21.94 -14.56
C ARG A 74 -0.31 -22.04 -13.10
N ASP A 75 -0.18 -23.25 -12.66
CA ASP A 75 0.21 -23.61 -11.31
C ASP A 75 1.54 -22.98 -10.89
N VAL A 76 1.59 -22.52 -9.67
CA VAL A 76 2.79 -22.06 -8.98
C VAL A 76 3.92 -23.09 -8.98
N ASN A 77 3.55 -24.36 -8.99
CA ASN A 77 4.46 -25.51 -8.86
C ASN A 77 4.69 -26.29 -10.17
N GLU A 78 4.28 -25.77 -11.32
CA GLU A 78 4.32 -26.48 -12.61
C GLU A 78 3.52 -27.81 -12.64
N GLN A 79 2.76 -28.13 -11.60
CA GLN A 79 2.15 -29.45 -11.42
C GLN A 79 0.65 -29.51 -11.66
N ALA A 80 -0.04 -28.39 -11.68
CA ALA A 80 -1.47 -28.41 -11.90
C ALA A 80 -1.99 -27.14 -12.54
N ASP A 81 -2.87 -27.30 -13.51
CA ASP A 81 -3.74 -26.24 -14.02
C ASP A 81 -4.88 -25.96 -13.02
N SER A 82 -4.56 -25.85 -11.72
CA SER A 82 -5.56 -25.79 -10.66
C SER A 82 -5.26 -24.74 -9.60
N TRP A 83 -6.33 -24.23 -9.03
CA TRP A 83 -6.27 -23.42 -7.84
C TRP A 83 -5.79 -24.26 -6.64
N LEU A 84 -4.85 -23.72 -5.89
CA LEU A 84 -4.39 -24.26 -4.62
C LEU A 84 -5.16 -23.60 -3.47
N ASP A 85 -5.46 -24.35 -2.43
CA ASP A 85 -5.97 -23.76 -1.19
C ASP A 85 -4.80 -23.21 -0.33
N ALA A 86 -5.08 -22.20 0.47
CA ALA A 86 -4.11 -21.60 1.38
C ALA A 86 -4.00 -22.40 2.69
N THR A 87 -3.75 -23.70 2.58
CA THR A 87 -3.36 -24.54 3.72
C THR A 87 -1.88 -24.31 4.05
N THR A 88 -1.44 -24.81 5.20
CA THR A 88 -0.07 -24.57 5.69
C THR A 88 0.99 -24.99 4.66
N ASP A 89 0.75 -26.08 3.91
CA ASP A 89 1.72 -26.60 2.94
C ASP A 89 1.78 -25.78 1.66
N ASN A 90 0.66 -25.20 1.23
CA ASN A 90 0.53 -24.45 -0.02
C ASN A 90 0.75 -22.94 0.17
N SER A 91 0.37 -22.39 1.32
CA SER A 91 0.38 -20.95 1.54
C SER A 91 1.78 -20.30 1.44
N GLN A 92 2.83 -21.09 1.60
CA GLN A 92 4.22 -20.65 1.38
C GLN A 92 4.51 -20.19 -0.06
N HIS A 93 3.66 -20.51 -1.02
CA HIS A 93 3.84 -20.17 -2.43
C HIS A 93 3.02 -18.95 -2.88
N SER A 94 2.11 -18.47 -2.05
CA SER A 94 1.28 -17.30 -2.36
C SER A 94 1.87 -16.02 -1.79
N SER A 95 1.55 -14.88 -2.42
CA SER A 95 1.88 -13.54 -1.95
C SER A 95 1.57 -13.38 -0.46
N TYR A 96 2.58 -13.03 0.34
CA TYR A 96 2.37 -12.79 1.77
C TYR A 96 1.45 -11.60 2.04
N LEU A 97 1.58 -10.52 1.27
CA LEU A 97 0.67 -9.37 1.40
C LEU A 97 -0.77 -9.75 1.06
N ALA A 98 -0.99 -10.45 -0.04
CA ALA A 98 -2.34 -10.87 -0.44
C ALA A 98 -2.95 -11.87 0.55
N GLN A 99 -2.14 -12.74 1.16
CA GLN A 99 -2.60 -13.61 2.25
C GLN A 99 -3.07 -12.81 3.47
N GLN A 100 -2.31 -11.78 3.89
CA GLN A 100 -2.69 -10.93 5.01
C GLN A 100 -3.98 -10.15 4.71
N PHE A 101 -4.15 -9.69 3.49
CA PHE A 101 -5.40 -9.08 3.02
C PHE A 101 -6.56 -10.09 3.07
N ALA A 102 -6.40 -11.26 2.49
CA ALA A 102 -7.44 -12.31 2.45
C ALA A 102 -7.84 -12.76 3.86
N MET A 103 -6.88 -12.88 4.77
CA MET A 103 -7.14 -13.23 6.18
C MET A 103 -8.09 -12.24 6.84
N GLN A 104 -7.92 -10.95 6.57
CA GLN A 104 -8.78 -9.92 7.14
C GLN A 104 -10.19 -9.94 6.52
N LEU A 105 -10.30 -10.19 5.21
CA LEU A 105 -11.62 -10.36 4.56
C LEU A 105 -12.35 -11.58 5.11
N ARG A 106 -11.65 -12.69 5.30
CA ARG A 106 -12.21 -13.90 5.90
C ARG A 106 -12.66 -13.68 7.34
N ALA A 107 -11.94 -12.86 8.11
CA ALA A 107 -12.36 -12.46 9.44
C ALA A 107 -13.67 -11.66 9.42
N ALA A 108 -13.83 -10.73 8.47
CA ALA A 108 -15.04 -9.94 8.31
C ALA A 108 -16.22 -10.76 7.73
N HIS A 109 -15.93 -11.62 6.75
CA HIS A 109 -16.92 -12.41 6.00
C HIS A 109 -16.56 -13.90 5.96
N PRO A 110 -16.73 -14.64 7.08
CA PRO A 110 -16.26 -16.03 7.21
C PRO A 110 -16.88 -17.00 6.20
N ASN A 111 -18.04 -16.67 5.65
CA ASN A 111 -18.77 -17.53 4.71
C ASN A 111 -18.46 -17.23 3.22
N VAL A 112 -17.64 -16.19 2.95
CA VAL A 112 -17.27 -15.83 1.58
C VAL A 112 -15.87 -16.35 1.27
N PRO A 113 -15.71 -17.32 0.36
CA PRO A 113 -14.39 -17.73 -0.13
C PRO A 113 -13.64 -16.59 -0.80
N VAL A 114 -12.31 -16.59 -0.72
CA VAL A 114 -11.47 -15.61 -1.38
C VAL A 114 -10.54 -16.30 -2.37
N GLY A 115 -10.52 -15.80 -3.61
CA GLY A 115 -9.60 -16.21 -4.66
C GLY A 115 -8.53 -15.15 -4.91
N ILE A 116 -7.29 -15.56 -5.13
CA ILE A 116 -6.17 -14.65 -5.46
C ILE A 116 -5.53 -15.12 -6.76
N VAL A 117 -5.54 -14.28 -7.78
CA VAL A 117 -4.78 -14.47 -9.02
C VAL A 117 -3.52 -13.62 -8.92
N GLN A 118 -2.38 -14.24 -8.69
CA GLN A 118 -1.10 -13.57 -8.53
C GLN A 118 -0.45 -13.35 -9.89
N THR A 119 -0.36 -12.09 -10.32
CA THR A 119 0.26 -11.65 -11.57
C THR A 119 1.48 -10.77 -11.34
N ALA A 120 1.85 -10.55 -10.08
CA ALA A 120 3.03 -9.77 -9.70
C ALA A 120 4.31 -10.43 -10.19
N TRP A 121 5.31 -9.61 -10.55
CA TRP A 121 6.59 -10.08 -11.07
C TRP A 121 7.75 -9.23 -10.56
N SER A 122 8.72 -9.85 -9.89
CA SER A 122 9.85 -9.18 -9.27
C SER A 122 10.69 -8.38 -10.26
N GLY A 123 11.16 -7.21 -9.82
CA GLY A 123 12.08 -6.37 -10.58
C GLY A 123 11.46 -5.63 -11.77
N THR A 124 10.14 -5.72 -11.99
CA THR A 124 9.51 -5.12 -13.16
C THR A 124 9.12 -3.66 -12.97
N PRO A 125 9.34 -2.80 -13.98
CA PRO A 125 8.82 -1.44 -14.00
C PRO A 125 7.33 -1.41 -14.38
N ILE A 126 6.64 -0.32 -14.04
CA ILE A 126 5.20 -0.18 -14.36
C ILE A 126 4.89 -0.33 -15.85
N ARG A 127 5.82 0.07 -16.74
CA ARG A 127 5.65 -0.08 -18.20
C ARG A 127 5.47 -1.54 -18.66
N SER A 128 5.94 -2.52 -17.89
CA SER A 128 5.70 -3.93 -18.18
C SER A 128 4.26 -4.37 -17.91
N HIS A 129 3.54 -3.63 -17.08
CA HIS A 129 2.18 -3.94 -16.62
C HIS A 129 1.07 -3.17 -17.35
N VAL A 130 1.42 -2.25 -18.23
CA VAL A 130 0.48 -1.51 -19.08
C VAL A 130 0.41 -2.12 -20.47
N LYS A 131 -0.63 -1.80 -21.24
CA LYS A 131 -0.82 -2.31 -22.62
C LYS A 131 0.43 -2.09 -23.47
N GLY A 132 0.93 -3.16 -24.07
CA GLY A 132 2.20 -3.20 -24.78
C GLY A 132 3.37 -3.75 -23.97
N GLY A 133 3.23 -3.89 -22.66
CA GLY A 133 4.22 -4.54 -21.80
C GLY A 133 4.01 -6.05 -21.71
N SER A 134 5.07 -6.77 -21.35
CA SER A 134 5.10 -8.24 -21.31
C SER A 134 4.16 -8.81 -20.25
N ILE A 135 4.15 -8.23 -19.04
CA ILE A 135 3.27 -8.69 -17.95
C ILE A 135 1.80 -8.45 -18.32
N TYR A 136 1.48 -7.28 -18.87
CA TYR A 136 0.13 -7.03 -19.34
C TYR A 136 -0.30 -8.07 -20.39
N ALA A 137 0.52 -8.31 -21.41
CA ALA A 137 0.19 -9.20 -22.51
C ALA A 137 0.03 -10.67 -22.07
N ASN A 138 0.86 -11.12 -21.12
CA ASN A 138 0.91 -12.53 -20.72
C ASN A 138 0.11 -12.87 -19.47
N HIS A 139 -0.15 -11.89 -18.60
CA HIS A 139 -0.75 -12.14 -17.29
C HIS A 139 -2.06 -11.39 -17.03
N ILE A 140 -2.36 -10.34 -17.79
CA ILE A 140 -3.58 -9.55 -17.60
C ILE A 140 -4.52 -9.68 -18.80
N ALA A 141 -4.05 -9.45 -20.03
CA ALA A 141 -4.89 -9.55 -21.23
C ALA A 141 -5.60 -10.92 -21.37
N PRO A 142 -4.99 -12.07 -21.02
CA PRO A 142 -5.69 -13.35 -21.06
C PRO A 142 -6.89 -13.48 -20.10
N LEU A 143 -7.01 -12.58 -19.14
CA LEU A 143 -8.13 -12.52 -18.20
C LEU A 143 -9.28 -11.63 -18.68
N GLU A 144 -9.25 -11.17 -19.93
CA GLU A 144 -10.30 -10.36 -20.53
C GLU A 144 -11.67 -11.05 -20.37
N GLY A 145 -12.66 -10.28 -19.89
CA GLY A 145 -14.02 -10.77 -19.67
C GLY A 145 -14.23 -11.58 -18.37
N PHE A 146 -13.20 -11.78 -17.56
CA PHE A 146 -13.41 -12.27 -16.20
C PHE A 146 -13.98 -11.15 -15.33
N HIS A 147 -14.81 -11.53 -14.36
CA HIS A 147 -15.28 -10.59 -13.35
C HIS A 147 -14.49 -10.81 -12.05
N VAL A 148 -13.91 -9.73 -11.51
CA VAL A 148 -13.09 -9.79 -10.29
C VAL A 148 -13.55 -8.76 -9.25
N ALA A 149 -13.30 -9.05 -7.98
CA ALA A 149 -13.72 -8.19 -6.87
C ALA A 149 -12.81 -6.97 -6.70
N GLY A 150 -11.56 -7.04 -7.16
CA GLY A 150 -10.63 -5.92 -7.06
C GLY A 150 -9.20 -6.26 -7.45
N VAL A 151 -8.38 -5.24 -7.50
CA VAL A 151 -6.94 -5.32 -7.78
C VAL A 151 -6.17 -4.85 -6.54
N LEU A 152 -5.20 -5.64 -6.13
CA LEU A 152 -4.19 -5.30 -5.12
C LEU A 152 -2.89 -5.01 -5.85
N TRP A 153 -2.33 -3.81 -5.63
CA TRP A 153 -1.14 -3.36 -6.35
C TRP A 153 -0.03 -2.90 -5.41
N TYR A 154 1.18 -3.44 -5.58
CA TYR A 154 2.36 -2.93 -4.90
C TYR A 154 3.56 -2.94 -5.85
N GLN A 155 3.88 -1.77 -6.41
CA GLN A 155 4.94 -1.57 -7.38
C GLN A 155 5.43 -0.11 -7.33
N GLY A 156 6.56 0.19 -7.96
CA GLY A 156 7.13 1.52 -8.08
C GLY A 156 8.61 1.58 -7.67
N CYS A 157 9.12 0.56 -6.95
CA CYS A 157 10.53 0.55 -6.55
C CYS A 157 11.45 0.59 -7.77
N ASN A 158 11.19 -0.20 -8.80
CA ASN A 158 12.01 -0.20 -10.02
C ASN A 158 12.00 1.18 -10.69
N ASP A 159 10.82 1.80 -10.79
CA ASP A 159 10.66 3.11 -11.45
C ASP A 159 11.30 4.26 -10.66
N SER A 160 11.52 4.08 -9.35
CA SER A 160 12.18 5.07 -8.50
C SER A 160 13.71 5.12 -8.64
N ALA A 161 14.29 4.20 -9.43
CA ALA A 161 15.72 4.19 -9.70
C ALA A 161 16.16 5.26 -10.71
N ASN A 162 15.25 5.76 -11.55
CA ASN A 162 15.56 6.70 -12.63
C ASN A 162 14.56 7.86 -12.63
N GLU A 163 15.04 9.09 -12.86
CA GLU A 163 14.22 10.29 -12.84
C GLU A 163 13.09 10.25 -13.87
N ALA A 164 13.39 9.88 -15.10
CA ALA A 164 12.41 9.87 -16.17
C ALA A 164 11.26 8.88 -15.90
N THR A 165 11.56 7.70 -15.36
CA THR A 165 10.55 6.71 -14.99
C THR A 165 9.74 7.15 -13.78
N ALA A 166 10.37 7.78 -12.78
CA ALA A 166 9.68 8.31 -11.62
C ALA A 166 8.72 9.46 -11.97
N LEU A 167 9.12 10.35 -12.89
CA LEU A 167 8.27 11.46 -13.37
C LEU A 167 7.12 10.97 -14.26
N ALA A 168 7.30 9.89 -15.00
CA ALA A 168 6.26 9.28 -15.85
C ALA A 168 5.27 8.41 -15.04
N TYR A 169 5.56 8.10 -13.77
CA TYR A 169 4.82 7.10 -13.01
C TYR A 169 3.33 7.43 -12.83
N GLU A 170 2.97 8.69 -12.57
CA GLU A 170 1.57 9.10 -12.40
C GLU A 170 0.72 8.80 -13.64
N SER A 171 1.20 9.20 -14.82
CA SER A 171 0.49 8.97 -16.07
C SER A 171 0.37 7.48 -16.41
N GLN A 172 1.41 6.71 -16.13
CA GLN A 172 1.41 5.26 -16.35
C GLN A 172 0.48 4.54 -15.36
N MET A 173 0.48 4.95 -14.09
CA MET A 173 -0.42 4.39 -13.07
C MET A 173 -1.89 4.68 -13.38
N THR A 174 -2.20 5.90 -13.81
CA THR A 174 -3.54 6.27 -14.27
C THR A 174 -3.97 5.42 -15.47
N SER A 175 -3.07 5.25 -16.43
CA SER A 175 -3.33 4.40 -17.61
C SER A 175 -3.53 2.93 -17.20
N LEU A 176 -2.73 2.42 -16.29
CA LEU A 176 -2.81 1.05 -15.78
C LEU A 176 -4.19 0.78 -15.14
N ILE A 177 -4.65 1.65 -14.26
CA ILE A 177 -5.96 1.51 -13.59
C ILE A 177 -7.08 1.46 -14.64
N ASN A 178 -7.07 2.39 -15.61
CA ASN A 178 -8.08 2.43 -16.66
C ASN A 178 -8.03 1.20 -17.59
N GLN A 179 -6.83 0.70 -17.89
CA GLN A 179 -6.66 -0.48 -18.71
C GLN A 179 -7.12 -1.76 -18.01
N TYR A 180 -6.86 -1.90 -16.71
CA TYR A 180 -7.38 -3.03 -15.95
C TYR A 180 -8.90 -3.00 -15.88
N ARG A 181 -9.50 -1.84 -15.64
CA ARG A 181 -10.96 -1.67 -15.71
C ARG A 181 -11.53 -2.08 -17.06
N ALA A 182 -10.87 -1.70 -18.16
CA ALA A 182 -11.29 -2.08 -19.50
C ALA A 182 -11.14 -3.61 -19.78
N VAL A 183 -10.07 -4.25 -19.28
CA VAL A 183 -9.89 -5.71 -19.45
C VAL A 183 -10.98 -6.50 -18.72
N PHE A 184 -11.36 -6.06 -17.53
CA PHE A 184 -12.37 -6.74 -16.73
C PHE A 184 -13.80 -6.26 -17.02
N ASP A 185 -13.98 -5.31 -17.95
CA ASP A 185 -15.28 -4.67 -18.24
C ASP A 185 -16.01 -4.16 -16.98
N GLN A 186 -15.25 -3.50 -16.09
CA GLN A 186 -15.70 -3.00 -14.78
C GLN A 186 -15.19 -1.57 -14.59
N ASP A 187 -15.99 -0.56 -14.95
CA ASP A 187 -15.60 0.86 -14.86
C ASP A 187 -15.29 1.32 -13.43
N ASP A 188 -15.88 0.68 -12.44
CA ASP A 188 -15.73 0.97 -11.01
C ASP A 188 -14.94 -0.10 -10.25
N LEU A 189 -14.18 -0.96 -10.95
CA LEU A 189 -13.35 -2.00 -10.35
C LEU A 189 -12.52 -1.44 -9.21
N PRO A 190 -12.64 -1.97 -7.98
CA PRO A 190 -11.82 -1.59 -6.85
C PRO A 190 -10.33 -1.74 -7.15
N PHE A 191 -9.57 -0.67 -6.96
CA PHE A 191 -8.13 -0.66 -7.17
C PHE A 191 -7.43 -0.13 -5.91
N LEU A 192 -6.79 -1.05 -5.18
CA LEU A 192 -6.12 -0.75 -3.92
C LEU A 192 -4.62 -0.85 -4.11
N TYR A 193 -3.88 0.18 -3.75
CA TYR A 193 -2.43 0.15 -3.92
C TYR A 193 -1.66 0.67 -2.71
N VAL A 194 -0.45 0.17 -2.56
CA VAL A 194 0.48 0.56 -1.51
C VAL A 194 1.38 1.68 -2.02
N GLN A 195 1.43 2.79 -1.31
CA GLN A 195 2.45 3.81 -1.49
C GLN A 195 3.81 3.26 -1.06
N LEU A 196 4.89 3.54 -1.79
CA LEU A 196 6.21 3.00 -1.52
C LEU A 196 6.67 3.24 -0.07
N ALA A 197 7.20 2.20 0.56
CA ALA A 197 7.81 2.24 1.88
C ALA A 197 9.12 3.04 1.89
N ARG A 198 9.64 3.30 3.10
CA ARG A 198 10.95 3.91 3.29
C ARG A 198 12.04 2.98 2.77
N TRP A 199 12.96 3.52 1.98
CA TRP A 199 14.15 2.80 1.54
C TRP A 199 15.20 3.78 0.97
N PRO A 200 16.48 3.63 1.29
CA PRO A 200 17.53 4.56 0.87
C PRO A 200 18.12 4.26 -0.51
N GLY A 201 17.80 3.11 -1.12
CA GLY A 201 18.56 2.57 -2.26
C GLY A 201 18.32 3.29 -3.59
N TYR A 202 17.17 3.95 -3.81
CA TYR A 202 16.88 4.67 -5.04
C TYR A 202 16.59 6.15 -4.80
N GLN A 203 17.12 6.97 -5.69
CA GLN A 203 17.14 8.43 -5.54
C GLN A 203 15.75 9.07 -5.66
N TYR A 204 14.82 8.46 -6.39
CA TYR A 204 13.53 9.07 -6.77
C TYR A 204 12.33 8.42 -6.07
N THR A 205 12.53 7.71 -4.96
CA THR A 205 11.44 7.07 -4.20
C THR A 205 10.38 8.06 -3.75
N GLN A 206 10.77 9.26 -3.28
CA GLN A 206 9.84 10.32 -2.90
C GLN A 206 9.01 10.84 -4.08
N ASN A 207 9.59 10.86 -5.29
CA ASN A 207 8.89 11.27 -6.51
C ASN A 207 7.80 10.27 -6.90
N VAL A 208 8.11 8.95 -6.82
CA VAL A 208 7.11 7.91 -7.06
C VAL A 208 6.00 7.93 -6.01
N ARG A 209 6.32 8.14 -4.71
CA ARG A 209 5.28 8.33 -3.68
C ARG A 209 4.35 9.50 -4.00
N PHE A 210 4.92 10.60 -4.48
CA PHE A 210 4.13 11.76 -4.87
C PHE A 210 3.26 11.46 -6.10
N ALA A 211 3.80 10.75 -7.10
CA ALA A 211 3.04 10.29 -8.25
C ALA A 211 1.87 9.37 -7.83
N GLN A 212 2.09 8.48 -6.87
CA GLN A 212 1.05 7.63 -6.29
C GLN A 212 -0.04 8.46 -5.59
N LEU A 213 0.34 9.49 -4.81
CA LEU A 213 -0.62 10.41 -4.20
C LEU A 213 -1.40 11.22 -5.25
N SER A 214 -0.72 11.70 -6.28
CA SER A 214 -1.35 12.44 -7.40
C SER A 214 -2.33 11.55 -8.17
N THR A 215 -1.97 10.29 -8.41
CA THR A 215 -2.87 9.30 -9.03
C THR A 215 -4.15 9.13 -8.20
N LEU A 216 -4.05 9.01 -6.88
CA LEU A 216 -5.22 8.94 -6.01
C LEU A 216 -6.16 10.13 -6.21
N LYS A 217 -5.60 11.34 -6.25
CA LYS A 217 -6.38 12.56 -6.48
C LYS A 217 -7.04 12.58 -7.86
N ASN A 218 -6.32 12.15 -8.88
CA ASN A 218 -6.79 12.25 -10.27
C ASN A 218 -7.80 11.17 -10.63
N VAL A 219 -7.63 9.94 -10.15
CA VAL A 219 -8.48 8.80 -10.51
C VAL A 219 -9.51 8.52 -9.41
N GLY A 220 -9.07 8.45 -8.15
CA GLY A 220 -9.92 8.02 -7.06
C GLY A 220 -10.86 9.09 -6.53
N LEU A 221 -10.40 10.34 -6.45
CA LEU A 221 -11.16 11.42 -5.82
C LEU A 221 -12.04 12.19 -6.81
N HIS A 222 -11.61 12.36 -8.03
CA HIS A 222 -12.38 13.07 -9.05
C HIS A 222 -13.48 12.23 -9.67
N ASN A 223 -13.27 10.93 -9.81
CA ASN A 223 -14.26 10.03 -10.41
C ASN A 223 -15.12 9.31 -9.37
N ALA A 224 -14.98 9.65 -8.07
CA ALA A 224 -15.66 8.99 -6.95
C ALA A 224 -15.56 7.46 -7.01
N SER A 225 -14.55 6.93 -7.71
CA SER A 225 -14.50 5.54 -8.07
C SER A 225 -13.46 4.81 -7.23
N ASN A 226 -13.86 3.79 -6.61
CA ASN A 226 -13.22 2.70 -5.87
C ASN A 226 -11.70 2.58 -6.02
N VAL A 227 -10.95 3.65 -5.69
CA VAL A 227 -9.48 3.65 -5.64
C VAL A 227 -9.03 4.03 -4.25
N ALA A 228 -8.09 3.28 -3.68
CA ALA A 228 -7.50 3.58 -2.38
C ALA A 228 -5.99 3.41 -2.39
N MET A 229 -5.32 4.25 -1.62
CA MET A 229 -3.88 4.20 -1.40
C MET A 229 -3.60 3.93 0.07
N THR A 230 -2.83 2.89 0.34
CA THR A 230 -2.34 2.57 1.68
C THR A 230 -0.96 3.18 1.88
N VAL A 231 -0.84 4.12 2.82
CA VAL A 231 0.45 4.71 3.20
C VAL A 231 1.26 3.68 3.99
N SER A 232 2.55 3.55 3.67
CA SER A 232 3.44 2.53 4.24
C SER A 232 4.62 3.06 5.05
N LEU A 233 4.70 4.36 5.32
CA LEU A 233 5.83 4.98 6.01
C LEU A 233 6.05 4.47 7.44
N ASP A 234 5.02 3.98 8.06
CA ASP A 234 4.99 3.53 9.46
C ASP A 234 4.93 2.00 9.61
N THR A 235 4.96 1.25 8.49
CA THR A 235 4.70 -0.20 8.51
C THR A 235 5.95 -1.06 8.37
N ASP A 236 7.13 -0.50 8.22
CA ASP A 236 8.35 -1.27 7.89
C ASP A 236 8.92 -2.12 9.03
N LYS A 237 8.34 -2.07 10.22
CA LYS A 237 8.80 -2.82 11.41
C LYS A 237 10.30 -2.60 11.71
N GLY A 238 10.81 -1.39 11.46
CA GLY A 238 12.22 -1.04 11.66
C GLY A 238 13.15 -1.52 10.55
N THR A 239 12.63 -2.03 9.46
CA THR A 239 13.41 -2.55 8.32
C THR A 239 13.53 -1.56 7.15
N SER A 240 13.58 -0.26 7.45
CA SER A 240 13.63 0.81 6.43
C SER A 240 14.87 0.78 5.53
N THR A 241 15.88 -0.02 5.86
CA THR A 241 17.06 -0.25 5.01
C THR A 241 16.86 -1.33 3.96
N LEU A 242 15.71 -2.03 4.00
CA LEU A 242 15.38 -3.11 3.08
C LEU A 242 14.36 -2.63 2.04
N ILE A 243 14.58 -3.05 0.79
CA ILE A 243 13.62 -2.78 -0.30
C ILE A 243 12.29 -3.54 -0.11
N HIS A 244 12.33 -4.63 0.66
CA HIS A 244 11.18 -5.49 0.97
C HIS A 244 10.85 -5.43 2.46
N PRO A 245 10.24 -4.35 2.95
CA PRO A 245 9.96 -4.18 4.38
C PRO A 245 8.91 -5.18 4.86
N LEU A 246 8.98 -5.51 6.15
CA LEU A 246 8.26 -6.64 6.75
C LEU A 246 6.78 -6.40 7.04
N GLY A 247 6.32 -5.18 7.16
CA GLY A 247 4.96 -4.84 7.63
C GLY A 247 3.80 -5.17 6.68
N LYS A 248 3.87 -6.29 5.98
CA LYS A 248 2.82 -6.73 5.05
C LYS A 248 1.50 -7.06 5.76
N ASP A 249 1.55 -7.45 7.02
CA ASP A 249 0.40 -7.66 7.87
C ASP A 249 -0.41 -6.38 8.09
N ILE A 250 0.26 -5.29 8.45
CA ILE A 250 -0.39 -3.98 8.62
C ILE A 250 -0.94 -3.46 7.28
N LEU A 251 -0.17 -3.61 6.21
CA LEU A 251 -0.61 -3.20 4.86
C LEU A 251 -1.84 -4.00 4.41
N GLY A 252 -1.83 -5.32 4.58
CA GLY A 252 -2.97 -6.18 4.25
C GLY A 252 -4.22 -5.80 5.05
N ALA A 253 -4.08 -5.49 6.34
CA ALA A 253 -5.18 -5.04 7.18
C ALA A 253 -5.76 -3.69 6.71
N ARG A 254 -4.91 -2.71 6.39
CA ARG A 254 -5.35 -1.40 5.86
C ARG A 254 -6.05 -1.54 4.51
N MET A 255 -5.48 -2.31 3.59
CA MET A 255 -6.10 -2.56 2.28
C MET A 255 -7.45 -3.26 2.42
N ALA A 256 -7.57 -4.23 3.33
CA ALA A 256 -8.82 -4.92 3.58
C ALA A 256 -9.90 -3.97 4.16
N ALA A 257 -9.53 -3.11 5.11
CA ALA A 257 -10.45 -2.10 5.64
C ALA A 257 -10.93 -1.13 4.54
N GLN A 258 -10.04 -0.73 3.63
CA GLN A 258 -10.39 0.11 2.48
C GLN A 258 -11.34 -0.62 1.53
N TYR A 259 -11.07 -1.88 1.19
CA TYR A 259 -11.95 -2.68 0.34
C TYR A 259 -13.34 -2.89 0.97
N LEU A 260 -13.40 -3.25 2.24
CA LEU A 260 -14.66 -3.45 2.96
C LEU A 260 -15.51 -2.17 2.97
N ALA A 261 -14.86 -1.01 3.20
CA ALA A 261 -15.56 0.27 3.12
C ALA A 261 -16.11 0.55 1.71
N MET A 262 -15.34 0.24 0.65
CA MET A 262 -15.79 0.36 -0.74
C MET A 262 -17.00 -0.54 -1.02
N SER A 263 -16.91 -1.82 -0.67
CA SER A 263 -17.96 -2.81 -0.94
C SER A 263 -19.27 -2.52 -0.21
N GLU A 264 -19.16 -1.83 0.93
CA GLU A 264 -20.31 -1.43 1.74
C GLU A 264 -20.83 0.00 1.43
N GLY A 265 -20.22 0.70 0.46
CA GLY A 265 -20.56 2.08 0.12
C GLY A 265 -20.26 3.09 1.25
N LYS A 266 -19.31 2.77 2.12
CA LYS A 266 -18.85 3.62 3.22
C LYS A 266 -17.70 4.52 2.81
N THR A 267 -17.40 5.51 3.64
CA THR A 267 -16.20 6.34 3.46
C THR A 267 -14.94 5.48 3.58
N ILE A 268 -14.09 5.55 2.56
CA ILE A 268 -12.84 4.80 2.52
C ILE A 268 -11.89 5.37 3.58
N PRO A 269 -11.36 4.55 4.51
CA PRO A 269 -10.42 5.03 5.50
C PRO A 269 -9.09 5.44 4.86
N ASN A 270 -8.74 6.71 4.99
CA ASN A 270 -7.48 7.29 4.56
C ASN A 270 -6.86 8.10 5.70
N GLY A 271 -5.53 8.17 5.73
CA GLY A 271 -4.83 9.16 6.54
C GLY A 271 -5.02 10.58 5.98
N PRO A 272 -4.51 11.62 6.65
CA PRO A 272 -4.63 13.00 6.19
C PRO A 272 -4.06 13.18 4.76
N LEU A 273 -4.91 13.65 3.84
CA LEU A 273 -4.56 13.91 2.44
C LEU A 273 -4.53 15.43 2.20
N ILE A 274 -3.37 15.95 1.84
CA ILE A 274 -3.20 17.40 1.59
C ILE A 274 -4.15 17.89 0.49
N ALA A 275 -4.88 18.97 0.78
CA ALA A 275 -5.72 19.67 -0.18
C ALA A 275 -5.01 20.90 -0.74
N HIS A 276 -4.58 21.81 0.12
CA HIS A 276 -3.88 23.05 -0.26
C HIS A 276 -3.07 23.65 0.90
N ALA A 277 -2.14 24.53 0.56
CA ALA A 277 -1.40 25.38 1.47
C ALA A 277 -1.67 26.83 1.14
N LYS A 278 -1.91 27.68 2.14
CA LYS A 278 -2.20 29.12 1.96
C LYS A 278 -1.45 29.99 2.95
N HIS A 279 -1.05 31.18 2.48
CA HIS A 279 -0.57 32.22 3.37
C HIS A 279 -1.69 32.69 4.28
N ALA A 280 -1.39 32.84 5.56
CA ALA A 280 -2.25 33.49 6.53
C ALA A 280 -1.85 34.96 6.74
N SER A 281 -2.77 35.79 7.19
CA SER A 281 -2.53 37.22 7.42
C SER A 281 -1.51 37.52 8.51
N ASP A 282 -1.22 36.59 9.37
CA ASP A 282 -0.22 36.68 10.44
C ASP A 282 1.19 36.24 9.99
N GLY A 283 1.38 35.98 8.70
CA GLY A 283 2.65 35.57 8.11
C GLY A 283 3.00 34.08 8.28
N THR A 284 2.07 33.28 8.76
CA THR A 284 2.19 31.79 8.80
C THR A 284 1.66 31.17 7.51
N ILE A 285 1.84 29.84 7.35
CA ILE A 285 1.21 29.05 6.28
C ILE A 285 0.27 28.06 6.91
N VAL A 286 -0.97 27.99 6.40
CA VAL A 286 -1.98 27.05 6.82
C VAL A 286 -2.10 25.93 5.79
N LEU A 287 -1.91 24.69 6.24
CA LEU A 287 -2.15 23.48 5.46
C LEU A 287 -3.55 22.97 5.77
N SER A 288 -4.35 22.81 4.75
CA SER A 288 -5.67 22.19 4.81
C SER A 288 -5.66 20.84 4.10
N PHE A 289 -6.41 19.91 4.63
CA PHE A 289 -6.49 18.54 4.14
C PHE A 289 -7.88 18.25 3.61
N GLN A 290 -8.04 17.14 2.94
CA GLN A 290 -9.32 16.72 2.39
C GLN A 290 -10.31 16.38 3.50
N LYS A 291 -11.54 16.85 3.35
CA LYS A 291 -12.63 16.56 4.29
C LYS A 291 -12.82 15.04 4.43
N GLY A 292 -12.99 14.58 5.65
CA GLY A 292 -13.15 13.15 5.97
C GLY A 292 -11.83 12.40 6.21
N THR A 293 -10.67 13.09 6.07
CA THR A 293 -9.36 12.46 6.36
C THR A 293 -8.64 13.09 7.57
N VAL A 294 -9.23 14.07 8.24
CA VAL A 294 -8.55 14.97 9.20
C VAL A 294 -9.13 14.96 10.61
N THR A 295 -10.08 14.10 10.91
CA THR A 295 -10.65 14.06 12.27
C THR A 295 -9.57 13.62 13.26
N GLY A 296 -9.46 14.38 14.38
CA GLY A 296 -8.56 14.02 15.48
C GLY A 296 -7.08 14.01 15.12
N LEU A 297 -6.61 15.02 14.37
CA LEU A 297 -5.18 15.14 14.02
C LEU A 297 -4.29 15.11 15.26
N GLN A 298 -3.24 14.30 15.20
CA GLN A 298 -2.25 14.18 16.27
C GLN A 298 -0.86 13.84 15.72
N ALA A 299 0.16 14.29 16.47
CA ALA A 299 1.54 13.92 16.23
C ALA A 299 1.86 12.67 17.06
N GLU A 300 2.18 11.57 16.39
CA GLU A 300 2.53 10.31 17.04
C GLU A 300 3.72 9.66 16.34
N LYS A 301 4.30 8.67 16.95
CA LYS A 301 5.39 7.90 16.34
C LYS A 301 4.94 6.49 15.97
N PRO A 302 5.52 5.90 14.92
CA PRO A 302 5.28 4.51 14.58
C PRO A 302 5.79 3.54 15.67
N ASN A 303 5.00 2.55 16.01
CA ASN A 303 5.44 1.40 16.81
C ASN A 303 5.85 0.26 15.87
N TYR A 304 7.13 0.18 15.59
CA TYR A 304 7.67 -0.84 14.67
C TYR A 304 7.64 -2.27 15.22
N SER A 305 7.41 -2.44 16.52
CA SER A 305 7.26 -3.76 17.13
C SER A 305 5.84 -4.33 17.02
N LYS A 306 4.86 -3.53 16.56
CA LYS A 306 3.48 -3.97 16.48
C LYS A 306 3.25 -4.91 15.30
N THR A 307 2.47 -5.97 15.54
CA THR A 307 1.96 -6.90 14.53
C THR A 307 0.45 -6.74 14.36
N ALA A 308 -0.08 -6.98 13.17
CA ALA A 308 -1.50 -6.81 12.88
C ALA A 308 -2.39 -7.85 13.56
N SER A 309 -1.89 -9.03 13.85
CA SER A 309 -2.61 -10.05 14.60
C SER A 309 -1.63 -11.05 15.20
N ALA A 310 -1.77 -11.32 16.48
CA ALA A 310 -1.02 -12.40 17.13
C ALA A 310 -1.65 -13.78 16.89
N THR A 311 -2.89 -13.85 16.44
CA THR A 311 -3.62 -15.09 16.22
C THR A 311 -4.22 -15.10 14.84
N VAL A 312 -3.83 -16.11 14.05
CA VAL A 312 -4.60 -16.49 12.85
C VAL A 312 -5.94 -17.00 13.37
N PRO A 313 -7.07 -16.42 12.96
CA PRO A 313 -8.37 -16.93 13.37
C PRO A 313 -8.49 -18.41 12.98
N ASP A 314 -8.99 -19.25 13.87
CA ASP A 314 -9.34 -20.62 13.53
C ASP A 314 -10.66 -20.60 12.76
N TYR A 315 -10.57 -20.56 11.45
CA TYR A 315 -11.73 -20.59 10.55
C TYR A 315 -12.45 -21.94 10.49
N THR A 316 -11.95 -22.95 11.17
CA THR A 316 -12.65 -24.23 11.32
C THR A 316 -13.72 -24.18 12.39
N ALA A 317 -13.59 -23.31 13.35
CA ALA A 317 -14.61 -22.99 14.33
C ALA A 317 -15.34 -21.71 13.88
N ASN A 318 -16.64 -21.69 13.73
CA ASN A 318 -17.50 -20.52 13.43
C ASN A 318 -17.23 -19.36 14.43
N SER A 319 -16.02 -18.84 14.43
CA SER A 319 -15.64 -17.73 15.30
C SER A 319 -16.15 -16.44 14.68
N ASN A 320 -16.96 -15.71 15.45
CA ASN A 320 -17.27 -14.30 15.19
C ASN A 320 -15.98 -13.47 15.38
N ALA A 321 -15.02 -13.62 14.48
CA ALA A 321 -13.81 -12.84 14.49
C ALA A 321 -14.19 -11.37 14.31
N THR A 322 -13.85 -10.56 15.30
CA THR A 322 -14.15 -9.13 15.29
C THR A 322 -13.34 -8.45 14.19
N PRO A 323 -13.96 -7.67 13.30
CA PRO A 323 -13.19 -6.99 12.26
C PRO A 323 -12.22 -5.99 12.87
N LEU A 324 -11.06 -5.96 12.38
CA LEU A 324 -10.02 -4.95 12.15
C LEU A 324 -9.81 -3.76 13.10
N ASP A 325 -10.66 -3.50 14.08
CA ASP A 325 -10.54 -2.35 14.97
C ASP A 325 -9.20 -2.39 15.73
N GLY A 326 -8.32 -1.45 15.39
CA GLY A 326 -7.00 -1.28 15.99
C GLY A 326 -5.87 -2.16 15.43
N ILE A 327 -6.14 -3.10 14.54
CA ILE A 327 -5.10 -3.97 13.94
C ILE A 327 -4.15 -3.15 13.05
N ALA A 328 -4.71 -2.25 12.24
CA ALA A 328 -3.98 -1.43 11.29
C ALA A 328 -3.31 -0.20 11.91
N ASN A 329 -3.60 0.09 13.18
CA ASN A 329 -3.06 1.25 13.87
C ASN A 329 -1.74 0.90 14.57
N VAL A 330 -0.66 1.51 14.10
CA VAL A 330 0.68 1.38 14.72
C VAL A 330 1.13 2.68 15.41
N ALA A 331 0.29 3.71 15.44
CA ALA A 331 0.58 4.98 16.09
C ALA A 331 0.70 4.83 17.61
N THR A 332 1.66 5.52 18.18
CA THR A 332 1.84 5.61 19.65
C THR A 332 2.11 7.04 20.07
N PRO A 333 1.61 7.46 21.25
CA PRO A 333 1.87 8.79 21.77
C PRO A 333 3.36 9.13 21.80
N THR A 334 3.68 10.38 21.52
CA THR A 334 5.04 10.92 21.61
C THR A 334 5.02 12.32 22.23
N SER A 335 6.09 12.65 22.93
CA SER A 335 6.35 14.04 23.36
C SER A 335 7.03 14.89 22.29
N GLU A 336 7.43 14.27 21.18
CA GLU A 336 8.05 14.96 20.06
C GLU A 336 7.03 15.88 19.38
N SER A 337 7.47 17.08 19.00
CA SER A 337 6.68 17.97 18.14
C SER A 337 6.53 17.34 16.75
N LEU A 338 5.48 17.72 16.04
CA LEU A 338 5.28 17.30 14.67
C LEU A 338 6.44 17.76 13.77
N GLN A 339 7.08 16.82 13.10
CA GLN A 339 8.29 17.02 12.30
C GLN A 339 8.02 16.75 10.81
N GLY A 340 9.04 16.95 9.98
CA GLY A 340 9.07 16.54 8.58
C GLY A 340 8.60 17.60 7.59
N PHE A 341 8.24 18.81 8.05
CA PHE A 341 7.87 19.91 7.15
C PHE A 341 9.08 20.73 6.76
N GLU A 342 9.16 21.04 5.48
CA GLU A 342 10.14 21.93 4.89
C GLU A 342 9.44 22.91 3.97
N ILE A 343 9.98 24.12 3.88
CA ILE A 343 9.47 25.24 3.08
C ILE A 343 10.56 25.76 2.17
N ALA A 344 10.18 26.28 1.01
CA ALA A 344 11.09 26.94 0.09
C ALA A 344 10.45 28.20 -0.52
N ASP A 345 11.28 29.20 -0.75
CA ASP A 345 10.95 30.36 -1.56
C ASP A 345 11.32 30.13 -3.05
N THR A 346 11.28 31.18 -3.85
CA THR A 346 11.63 31.17 -5.26
C THR A 346 13.10 30.81 -5.55
N SER A 347 13.98 30.84 -4.53
CA SER A 347 15.38 30.39 -4.68
C SER A 347 15.48 28.84 -4.78
N GLY A 348 14.43 28.12 -4.41
CA GLY A 348 14.40 26.68 -4.39
C GLY A 348 15.19 26.04 -3.23
N LYS A 349 15.68 26.86 -2.28
CA LYS A 349 16.37 26.35 -1.09
C LYS A 349 15.36 25.91 -0.03
N TRP A 350 15.39 24.62 0.31
CA TRP A 350 14.54 24.04 1.34
C TRP A 350 15.12 24.24 2.73
N VAL A 351 14.29 24.66 3.67
CA VAL A 351 14.60 24.81 5.09
C VAL A 351 13.49 24.19 5.94
N SER A 352 13.83 23.68 7.11
CA SER A 352 12.84 23.12 8.04
C SER A 352 11.85 24.18 8.52
N ALA A 353 10.61 23.79 8.72
CA ALA A 353 9.56 24.61 9.31
C ALA A 353 9.07 23.97 10.62
N ALA A 354 8.71 24.82 11.58
CA ALA A 354 7.97 24.40 12.76
C ALA A 354 6.49 24.20 12.39
N ALA A 355 5.86 23.17 12.96
CA ALA A 355 4.49 22.80 12.66
C ALA A 355 3.65 22.65 13.93
N ALA A 356 2.46 23.22 13.93
CA ALA A 356 1.49 23.10 15.02
C ALA A 356 0.14 22.61 14.50
N ILE A 357 -0.45 21.64 15.20
CA ILE A 357 -1.80 21.19 14.93
C ILE A 357 -2.80 22.22 15.49
N LYS A 358 -3.71 22.70 14.66
CA LYS A 358 -4.79 23.62 15.02
C LYS A 358 -6.13 23.10 14.49
N GLY A 359 -6.84 22.34 15.31
CA GLY A 359 -8.06 21.65 14.88
C GLY A 359 -7.77 20.63 13.81
N ASP A 360 -8.33 20.81 12.63
CA ASP A 360 -8.18 19.96 11.43
C ASP A 360 -7.13 20.50 10.43
N GLN A 361 -6.27 21.41 10.87
CA GLN A 361 -5.25 22.08 10.05
C GLN A 361 -3.86 21.98 10.70
N ILE A 362 -2.85 22.18 9.87
CA ILE A 362 -1.48 22.39 10.32
C ILE A 362 -1.08 23.84 10.03
N VAL A 363 -0.54 24.51 11.03
CA VAL A 363 0.02 25.86 10.88
C VAL A 363 1.54 25.77 10.91
N LEU A 364 2.18 26.28 9.86
CA LEU A 364 3.64 26.33 9.75
C LEU A 364 4.16 27.72 10.10
N SER A 365 5.27 27.74 10.84
CA SER A 365 6.08 28.94 11.10
C SER A 365 7.55 28.62 10.80
N ALA A 366 8.39 29.65 10.71
CA ALA A 366 9.83 29.41 10.58
C ALA A 366 10.38 28.64 11.79
N ALA A 367 11.43 27.85 11.58
CA ALA A 367 12.02 27.04 12.64
C ALA A 367 12.62 27.86 13.79
N ASP A 368 13.00 29.14 13.53
CA ASP A 368 13.47 30.12 14.53
C ASP A 368 12.33 30.80 15.30
N GLY A 369 11.07 30.40 15.05
CA GLY A 369 9.88 30.99 15.66
C GLY A 369 9.40 32.30 15.02
N SER A 370 10.07 32.81 13.99
CA SER A 370 9.55 33.93 13.21
C SER A 370 8.33 33.50 12.41
N SER A 371 7.38 34.43 12.21
CA SER A 371 6.15 34.13 11.46
C SER A 371 6.13 34.70 10.05
N ASN A 372 7.26 35.24 9.57
CA ASN A 372 7.28 35.85 8.23
C ASN A 372 7.63 34.84 7.15
N LEU A 373 6.64 34.10 6.69
CA LEU A 373 6.76 33.13 5.59
C LEU A 373 6.20 33.66 4.26
N ASN A 374 6.02 34.99 4.11
CA ASN A 374 5.37 35.60 2.93
C ASN A 374 6.12 35.33 1.60
N ALA A 375 7.40 35.02 1.64
CA ALA A 375 8.18 34.69 0.44
C ALA A 375 8.16 33.18 0.08
N VAL A 376 7.60 32.34 0.95
CA VAL A 376 7.54 30.90 0.72
C VAL A 376 6.55 30.60 -0.40
N THR A 377 6.97 29.79 -1.34
CA THR A 377 6.15 29.39 -2.50
C THR A 377 5.81 27.91 -2.50
N GLN A 378 6.52 27.11 -1.72
CA GLN A 378 6.32 25.66 -1.67
C GLN A 378 6.48 25.11 -0.25
N VAL A 379 5.73 24.05 0.02
CA VAL A 379 5.82 23.23 1.23
C VAL A 379 5.97 21.77 0.83
N ARG A 380 6.79 21.02 1.58
CA ARG A 380 6.84 19.56 1.47
C ARG A 380 6.85 18.89 2.84
N TYR A 381 6.40 17.64 2.89
CA TYR A 381 6.30 16.84 4.09
C TYR A 381 6.99 15.50 3.89
N TRP A 382 7.95 15.19 4.76
CA TRP A 382 8.78 13.96 4.72
C TRP A 382 9.28 13.59 3.30
N TRP A 383 9.81 14.59 2.58
CA TRP A 383 10.26 14.46 1.19
C TRP A 383 11.66 13.82 1.13
N SER A 384 11.72 12.50 1.33
CA SER A 384 12.96 11.71 1.27
C SER A 384 12.63 10.27 0.92
N GLY A 385 13.54 9.55 0.29
CA GLY A 385 13.40 8.12 0.03
C GLY A 385 13.33 7.31 1.34
N ASN A 386 14.16 7.67 2.32
CA ASN A 386 14.19 7.05 3.66
C ASN A 386 14.20 8.11 4.75
N PRO A 387 13.06 8.77 5.03
CA PRO A 387 13.00 9.78 6.07
C PRO A 387 13.26 9.19 7.47
N ALA A 388 14.05 9.89 8.29
CA ALA A 388 14.29 9.54 9.69
C ALA A 388 13.10 10.02 10.55
N ILE A 389 12.03 9.24 10.57
CA ILE A 389 10.77 9.61 11.19
C ILE A 389 10.88 9.55 12.71
N SER A 390 10.71 10.70 13.38
CA SER A 390 10.55 10.82 14.84
C SER A 390 9.07 10.99 15.24
N SER A 391 8.28 11.63 14.39
CA SER A 391 6.83 11.75 14.53
C SER A 391 6.18 11.82 13.16
N LEU A 392 4.95 11.32 13.06
CA LEU A 392 4.10 11.46 11.88
C LEU A 392 2.79 12.14 12.26
N LEU A 393 2.15 12.76 11.28
CA LEU A 393 0.79 13.24 11.40
C LEU A 393 -0.18 12.08 11.19
N TYR A 394 -1.01 11.80 12.18
CA TYR A 394 -2.07 10.79 12.12
C TYR A 394 -3.44 11.45 12.29
N ASN A 395 -4.47 10.76 11.85
CA ASN A 395 -5.86 11.06 12.22
C ASN A 395 -6.36 10.11 13.33
N ASP A 396 -7.62 10.25 13.74
CA ASP A 396 -8.25 9.42 14.77
C ASP A 396 -8.40 7.94 14.39
N LEU A 397 -8.29 7.61 13.10
CA LEU A 397 -8.25 6.22 12.63
C LEU A 397 -6.85 5.57 12.82
N GLY A 398 -5.87 6.33 13.30
CA GLY A 398 -4.49 5.88 13.41
C GLY A 398 -3.81 5.67 12.05
N LEU A 399 -4.26 6.38 11.03
CA LEU A 399 -3.69 6.33 9.70
C LEU A 399 -2.80 7.54 9.44
N PRO A 400 -1.57 7.33 8.93
CA PRO A 400 -0.60 8.41 8.73
C PRO A 400 -0.89 9.23 7.48
N ALA A 401 -0.50 10.50 7.53
CA ALA A 401 -0.48 11.36 6.36
C ALA A 401 0.53 10.86 5.32
N SER A 402 0.14 10.91 4.04
CA SER A 402 1.06 10.69 2.93
C SER A 402 2.09 11.81 2.84
N PRO A 403 3.36 11.52 2.50
CA PRO A 403 4.29 12.54 2.05
C PRO A 403 3.76 13.31 0.85
N PHE A 404 4.06 14.59 0.79
CA PHE A 404 3.62 15.45 -0.30
C PHE A 404 4.60 16.61 -0.58
N ILE A 405 4.42 17.23 -1.72
CA ILE A 405 4.88 18.58 -2.06
C ILE A 405 3.70 19.37 -2.63
N THR A 406 3.59 20.64 -2.28
CA THR A 406 2.51 21.52 -2.75
C THR A 406 2.98 22.95 -2.86
N ILE A 407 2.33 23.70 -3.74
CA ILE A 407 2.50 25.16 -3.84
C ILE A 407 1.74 25.86 -2.71
N VAL A 408 2.19 27.05 -2.32
CA VAL A 408 1.49 27.96 -1.38
C VAL A 408 0.74 29.00 -2.20
N GLU A 409 -0.58 29.09 -1.99
CA GLU A 409 -1.50 30.05 -2.60
C GLU A 409 -1.56 31.36 -1.80
#